data_a1b77d7d2756779817ea8f2b0d797ed2
#
_entry.id   a1b77d7d2756779817ea8f2b0d797ed2
#
_cell.length_a   1.000
_cell.length_b   1.000
_cell.length_c   1.000
_cell.angle_alpha   90.00
_cell.angle_beta   90.00
_cell.angle_gamma   90.00
#
_symmetry.space_group_name_H-M   'P 1'
#
loop_
_entity.id
_entity.type
_entity.pdbx_description
1 polymer ?
#
loop_
_entity_poly.entity_id
_entity_poly.type
_entity_poly.pdbx_seq_one_letter_code
_entity_poly.pdbx_strand_id
1 'polypeptide(L)'
;MEKAKKDFERVKELYQKNLVSRAAYEEAEATYKALRAQVEASRYSLEEARRQLEKTIILSPINGEVVGVNKEEGEMAVVGTINTPGSVIMTIADLSKMMVNAYVDESEVVKIKKGNKARIKIDAYPGKVFTGKVISVGGIPQQSTGQEYGISYPVEILINDTAYLLPGMSASCEIITGESNNALRVPIVALGKEKGSNKDYCFVVKGRVAKKRYVKTGIEGEVYIEAIGGVEEGDTVITGPFEIQRKLKDGDRVSVTLKEKKQPGKN
;
A
#
# COMPACT_ATOMS: atom_id res chain seq x y z
N MET A 1 -58.21 -6.54 10.64
CA MET A 1 -57.68 -5.45 11.48
C MET A 1 -58.53 -4.17 11.37
N GLU A 2 -58.86 -3.70 10.17
CA GLU A 2 -59.62 -2.45 9.97
C GLU A 2 -60.99 -2.45 10.66
N LYS A 3 -61.73 -3.57 10.56
CA LYS A 3 -63.00 -3.74 11.26
C LYS A 3 -62.83 -3.61 12.79
N ALA A 4 -61.85 -4.32 13.37
CA ALA A 4 -61.59 -4.27 14.80
C ALA A 4 -61.17 -2.87 15.29
N LYS A 5 -60.46 -2.12 14.47
CA LYS A 5 -60.10 -0.72 14.74
C LYS A 5 -61.37 0.16 14.82
N LYS A 6 -62.27 0.04 13.83
CA LYS A 6 -63.50 0.80 13.80
C LYS A 6 -64.42 0.44 14.97
N ASP A 7 -64.49 -0.86 15.31
CA ASP A 7 -65.29 -1.33 16.46
C ASP A 7 -64.74 -0.79 17.77
N PHE A 8 -63.42 -0.81 17.95
CA PHE A 8 -62.76 -0.23 19.14
C PHE A 8 -63.00 1.29 19.24
N GLU A 9 -62.84 2.03 18.11
CA GLU A 9 -63.08 3.48 18.09
C GLU A 9 -64.54 3.81 18.48
N ARG A 10 -65.50 3.06 17.95
CA ARG A 10 -66.91 3.20 18.30
C ARG A 10 -67.18 2.93 19.77
N VAL A 11 -66.64 1.80 20.31
CA VAL A 11 -66.80 1.45 21.73
C VAL A 11 -66.10 2.47 22.61
N LYS A 12 -64.99 3.01 22.22
CA LYS A 12 -64.27 4.08 22.95
C LYS A 12 -65.08 5.37 23.04
N GLU A 13 -65.76 5.77 21.95
CA GLU A 13 -66.63 6.96 21.96
C GLU A 13 -67.86 6.76 22.85
N LEU A 14 -68.48 5.56 22.83
CA LEU A 14 -69.62 5.23 23.68
C LEU A 14 -69.22 5.18 25.16
N TYR A 15 -68.03 4.68 25.50
CA TYR A 15 -67.50 4.65 26.86
C TYR A 15 -67.22 6.06 27.37
N GLN A 16 -66.73 6.96 26.59
CA GLN A 16 -66.52 8.38 26.93
C GLN A 16 -67.90 9.08 27.28
N LYS A 17 -68.94 8.61 26.64
CA LYS A 17 -70.31 9.09 26.89
C LYS A 17 -71.02 8.32 28.00
N ASN A 18 -70.35 7.42 28.74
CA ASN A 18 -70.89 6.55 29.77
C ASN A 18 -72.05 5.63 29.31
N LEU A 19 -72.08 5.26 28.02
CA LEU A 19 -73.13 4.43 27.41
C LEU A 19 -72.79 2.93 27.36
N VAL A 20 -71.54 2.55 27.67
CA VAL A 20 -71.09 1.15 27.76
C VAL A 20 -70.29 0.92 29.03
N SER A 21 -70.21 -0.35 29.47
CA SER A 21 -69.40 -0.73 30.63
C SER A 21 -67.91 -0.68 30.38
N ARG A 22 -67.14 -0.54 31.47
CA ARG A 22 -65.71 -0.62 31.43
C ARG A 22 -65.21 -1.95 30.88
N ALA A 23 -65.82 -3.04 31.21
CA ALA A 23 -65.51 -4.38 30.73
C ALA A 23 -65.61 -4.48 29.19
N ALA A 24 -66.69 -3.91 28.61
CA ALA A 24 -66.89 -3.90 27.17
C ALA A 24 -65.81 -3.06 26.42
N TYR A 25 -65.34 -1.95 27.02
CA TYR A 25 -64.29 -1.17 26.52
C TYR A 25 -62.92 -1.94 26.53
N GLU A 26 -62.59 -2.53 27.67
CA GLU A 26 -61.33 -3.31 27.85
C GLU A 26 -61.31 -4.52 26.92
N GLU A 27 -62.46 -5.21 26.71
CA GLU A 27 -62.51 -6.31 25.71
C GLU A 27 -62.30 -5.88 24.28
N ALA A 28 -62.91 -4.77 23.87
CA ALA A 28 -62.70 -4.21 22.53
C ALA A 28 -61.26 -3.74 22.33
N GLU A 29 -60.66 -3.13 23.36
CA GLU A 29 -59.25 -2.71 23.35
C GLU A 29 -58.29 -3.91 23.24
N ALA A 30 -58.52 -4.94 24.05
CA ALA A 30 -57.70 -6.16 24.02
C ALA A 30 -57.76 -6.86 22.66
N THR A 31 -58.97 -6.97 22.09
CA THR A 31 -59.18 -7.55 20.75
C THR A 31 -58.44 -6.76 19.67
N TYR A 32 -58.55 -5.43 19.70
CA TYR A 32 -57.84 -4.57 18.78
C TYR A 32 -56.32 -4.70 18.91
N LYS A 33 -55.79 -4.66 20.16
CA LYS A 33 -54.36 -4.84 20.44
C LYS A 33 -53.83 -6.20 19.97
N ALA A 34 -54.58 -7.28 20.25
CA ALA A 34 -54.21 -8.63 19.81
C ALA A 34 -54.12 -8.76 18.30
N LEU A 35 -55.13 -8.26 17.56
CA LEU A 35 -55.12 -8.29 16.11
C LEU A 35 -54.05 -7.39 15.51
N ARG A 36 -53.74 -6.26 16.17
CA ARG A 36 -52.63 -5.40 15.76
C ARG A 36 -51.29 -6.11 15.89
N ALA A 37 -51.03 -6.71 17.04
CA ALA A 37 -49.79 -7.48 17.28
C ALA A 37 -49.65 -8.64 16.28
N GLN A 38 -50.73 -9.32 15.94
CA GLN A 38 -50.71 -10.39 14.94
C GLN A 38 -50.36 -9.90 13.53
N VAL A 39 -50.88 -8.73 13.14
CA VAL A 39 -50.50 -8.11 11.83
C VAL A 39 -49.05 -7.70 11.83
N GLU A 40 -48.54 -7.13 12.93
CA GLU A 40 -47.11 -6.80 13.05
C GLU A 40 -46.24 -8.06 12.99
N ALA A 41 -46.57 -9.13 13.69
CA ALA A 41 -45.87 -10.41 13.60
C ALA A 41 -45.82 -10.97 12.15
N SER A 42 -46.97 -10.94 11.47
CA SER A 42 -47.03 -11.38 10.05
C SER A 42 -46.20 -10.51 9.14
N ARG A 43 -46.10 -9.20 9.37
CA ARG A 43 -45.22 -8.30 8.63
C ARG A 43 -43.74 -8.64 8.82
N TYR A 44 -43.34 -8.90 10.09
CA TYR A 44 -41.95 -9.33 10.36
C TYR A 44 -41.62 -10.67 9.70
N SER A 45 -42.55 -11.63 9.73
CA SER A 45 -42.35 -12.91 9.03
C SER A 45 -42.22 -12.73 7.51
N LEU A 46 -43.02 -11.85 6.93
CA LEU A 46 -42.87 -11.51 5.49
C LEU A 46 -41.54 -10.84 5.17
N GLU A 47 -41.13 -9.92 6.01
CA GLU A 47 -39.84 -9.22 5.84
C GLU A 47 -38.65 -10.18 5.96
N GLU A 48 -38.71 -11.10 6.93
CA GLU A 48 -37.68 -12.14 7.07
C GLU A 48 -37.63 -13.07 5.83
N ALA A 49 -38.79 -13.51 5.33
CA ALA A 49 -38.84 -14.32 4.12
C ALA A 49 -38.29 -13.57 2.88
N ARG A 50 -38.54 -12.26 2.78
CA ARG A 50 -37.96 -11.41 1.72
C ARG A 50 -36.44 -11.32 1.85
N ARG A 51 -35.93 -11.09 3.05
CA ARG A 51 -34.47 -11.06 3.30
C ARG A 51 -33.81 -12.39 2.98
N GLN A 52 -34.47 -13.51 3.24
CA GLN A 52 -33.97 -14.83 2.86
C GLN A 52 -33.95 -15.00 1.35
N LEU A 53 -34.96 -14.52 0.64
CA LEU A 53 -34.99 -14.54 -0.82
C LEU A 53 -33.90 -13.63 -1.41
N GLU A 54 -33.68 -12.43 -0.87
CA GLU A 54 -32.62 -11.53 -1.31
C GLU A 54 -31.23 -12.16 -1.16
N LYS A 55 -31.00 -12.94 -0.12
CA LYS A 55 -29.73 -13.65 0.08
C LYS A 55 -29.48 -14.77 -0.94
N THR A 56 -30.49 -15.21 -1.68
CA THR A 56 -30.29 -16.20 -2.76
C THR A 56 -29.72 -15.56 -4.05
N ILE A 57 -29.79 -14.24 -4.14
CA ILE A 57 -29.23 -13.49 -5.28
C ILE A 57 -27.97 -12.80 -4.78
N ILE A 58 -26.80 -13.27 -5.24
CA ILE A 58 -25.52 -12.74 -4.85
C ILE A 58 -25.11 -11.69 -5.87
N LEU A 59 -24.97 -10.43 -5.42
CA LEU A 59 -24.59 -9.30 -6.25
C LEU A 59 -23.16 -8.87 -5.92
N SER A 60 -22.41 -8.43 -6.92
CA SER A 60 -21.11 -7.82 -6.69
C SER A 60 -21.27 -6.48 -5.96
N PRO A 61 -20.51 -6.23 -4.89
CA PRO A 61 -20.52 -4.94 -4.19
C PRO A 61 -19.77 -3.84 -4.95
N ILE A 62 -18.98 -4.20 -5.97
CA ILE A 62 -18.17 -3.28 -6.77
C ILE A 62 -18.38 -3.53 -8.26
N ASN A 63 -18.14 -2.50 -9.07
CA ASN A 63 -17.98 -2.66 -10.51
C ASN A 63 -16.55 -3.13 -10.79
N GLY A 64 -16.39 -4.13 -11.65
CA GLY A 64 -15.06 -4.68 -11.95
C GLY A 64 -15.12 -5.89 -12.87
N GLU A 65 -13.98 -6.50 -13.08
CA GLU A 65 -13.85 -7.73 -13.87
C GLU A 65 -13.72 -8.95 -12.95
N VAL A 66 -14.25 -10.10 -13.40
CA VAL A 66 -14.08 -11.36 -12.69
C VAL A 66 -12.67 -11.85 -12.92
N VAL A 67 -11.86 -11.85 -11.87
CA VAL A 67 -10.44 -12.28 -11.92
C VAL A 67 -10.25 -13.72 -11.43
N GLY A 68 -11.26 -14.31 -10.81
CA GLY A 68 -11.22 -15.72 -10.39
C GLY A 68 -12.62 -16.25 -10.12
N VAL A 69 -12.89 -17.47 -10.56
CA VAL A 69 -14.09 -18.25 -10.25
C VAL A 69 -13.64 -19.44 -9.42
N ASN A 70 -14.12 -19.52 -8.18
CA ASN A 70 -13.72 -20.54 -7.21
C ASN A 70 -14.77 -21.65 -7.04
N LYS A 71 -15.97 -21.42 -7.58
CA LYS A 71 -17.08 -22.36 -7.50
C LYS A 71 -17.77 -22.49 -8.85
N GLU A 72 -18.03 -23.72 -9.24
CA GLU A 72 -18.79 -24.04 -10.46
C GLU A 72 -20.28 -24.23 -10.15
N GLU A 73 -21.10 -24.20 -11.20
CA GLU A 73 -22.54 -24.46 -11.08
C GLU A 73 -22.80 -25.89 -10.55
N GLY A 74 -23.63 -26.00 -9.54
CA GLY A 74 -23.91 -27.28 -8.85
C GLY A 74 -23.03 -27.55 -7.61
N GLU A 75 -21.98 -26.79 -7.38
CA GLU A 75 -21.15 -26.92 -6.18
C GLU A 75 -21.80 -26.26 -4.95
N MET A 76 -21.60 -26.90 -3.80
CA MET A 76 -22.08 -26.35 -2.53
C MET A 76 -21.27 -25.14 -2.08
N ALA A 77 -21.94 -24.05 -1.83
CA ALA A 77 -21.38 -22.86 -1.17
C ALA A 77 -21.83 -22.82 0.29
N VAL A 78 -20.87 -22.78 1.21
CA VAL A 78 -21.12 -22.74 2.65
C VAL A 78 -21.07 -21.30 3.13
N VAL A 79 -22.09 -20.89 3.87
CA VAL A 79 -22.12 -19.57 4.53
C VAL A 79 -21.11 -19.57 5.68
N GLY A 80 -20.26 -18.55 5.73
CA GLY A 80 -19.30 -18.37 6.83
C GLY A 80 -19.96 -18.10 8.16
N THR A 81 -19.29 -18.53 9.22
CA THR A 81 -19.61 -18.20 10.61
C THR A 81 -18.49 -17.39 11.23
N ILE A 82 -18.63 -16.95 12.48
CA ILE A 82 -17.62 -16.14 13.19
C ILE A 82 -16.22 -16.83 13.19
N ASN A 83 -16.20 -18.16 13.26
CA ASN A 83 -14.96 -18.95 13.38
C ASN A 83 -14.59 -19.73 12.10
N THR A 84 -15.42 -19.68 11.07
CA THR A 84 -15.19 -20.43 9.81
C THR A 84 -15.49 -19.52 8.63
N PRO A 85 -14.48 -19.20 7.80
CA PRO A 85 -14.71 -18.43 6.58
C PRO A 85 -15.71 -19.13 5.66
N GLY A 86 -16.58 -18.35 5.03
CA GLY A 86 -17.49 -18.86 4.02
C GLY A 86 -16.78 -19.23 2.72
N SER A 87 -17.50 -19.89 1.84
CA SER A 87 -17.00 -20.21 0.49
C SER A 87 -16.86 -18.92 -0.33
N VAL A 88 -15.68 -18.70 -0.90
CA VAL A 88 -15.46 -17.68 -1.94
C VAL A 88 -16.00 -18.25 -3.26
N ILE A 89 -17.01 -17.61 -3.84
CA ILE A 89 -17.64 -18.04 -5.09
C ILE A 89 -16.86 -17.51 -6.27
N MET A 90 -16.59 -16.21 -6.30
CA MET A 90 -15.77 -15.55 -7.31
C MET A 90 -15.08 -14.33 -6.73
N THR A 91 -13.98 -13.93 -7.37
CA THR A 91 -13.23 -12.71 -7.03
C THR A 91 -13.41 -11.69 -8.14
N ILE A 92 -13.86 -10.49 -7.77
CA ILE A 92 -14.05 -9.37 -8.69
C ILE A 92 -13.06 -8.28 -8.30
N ALA A 93 -12.34 -7.72 -9.28
CA ALA A 93 -11.37 -6.65 -9.08
C ALA A 93 -11.63 -5.46 -10.00
N ASP A 94 -11.41 -4.27 -9.48
CA ASP A 94 -11.34 -3.05 -10.27
C ASP A 94 -9.92 -2.91 -10.84
N LEU A 95 -9.76 -3.24 -12.11
CA LEU A 95 -8.47 -3.18 -12.81
C LEU A 95 -8.09 -1.76 -13.27
N SER A 96 -8.94 -0.77 -13.04
CA SER A 96 -8.65 0.64 -13.40
C SER A 96 -7.52 1.24 -12.55
N LYS A 97 -7.28 0.68 -11.36
CA LYS A 97 -6.27 1.12 -10.41
C LYS A 97 -5.48 -0.07 -9.90
N MET A 98 -4.30 -0.27 -10.46
CA MET A 98 -3.41 -1.32 -10.02
C MET A 98 -2.39 -0.76 -9.02
N MET A 99 -2.11 -1.54 -7.98
CA MET A 99 -1.13 -1.22 -6.96
C MET A 99 -0.11 -2.34 -6.82
N VAL A 100 1.11 -1.98 -6.52
CA VAL A 100 2.14 -2.93 -6.12
C VAL A 100 2.30 -2.86 -4.61
N ASN A 101 2.24 -4.01 -3.96
CA ASN A 101 2.60 -4.18 -2.56
C ASN A 101 4.09 -4.57 -2.51
N ALA A 102 4.96 -3.59 -2.31
CA ALA A 102 6.39 -3.81 -2.15
C ALA A 102 6.71 -4.02 -0.67
N TYR A 103 7.65 -4.92 -0.39
CA TYR A 103 8.17 -5.16 0.96
C TYR A 103 9.56 -4.57 1.07
N VAL A 104 9.73 -3.62 1.97
CA VAL A 104 10.97 -2.86 2.14
C VAL A 104 11.57 -3.12 3.51
N ASP A 105 12.87 -3.31 3.56
CA ASP A 105 13.63 -3.52 4.80
C ASP A 105 13.48 -2.34 5.77
N GLU A 106 13.54 -2.62 7.08
CA GLU A 106 13.43 -1.62 8.15
C GLU A 106 14.45 -0.49 8.00
N SER A 107 15.67 -0.79 7.55
CA SER A 107 16.74 0.20 7.39
C SER A 107 16.47 1.19 6.25
N GLU A 108 15.69 0.81 5.25
CA GLU A 108 15.40 1.60 4.07
C GLU A 108 14.03 2.30 4.12
N VAL A 109 13.05 1.71 4.81
CA VAL A 109 11.68 2.24 4.88
C VAL A 109 11.61 3.65 5.48
N VAL A 110 12.53 3.97 6.40
CA VAL A 110 12.61 5.29 7.05
C VAL A 110 12.85 6.43 6.05
N LYS A 111 13.50 6.12 4.91
CA LYS A 111 13.78 7.08 3.84
C LYS A 111 12.59 7.29 2.91
N ILE A 112 11.60 6.39 2.96
CA ILE A 112 10.45 6.40 2.05
C ILE A 112 9.34 7.29 2.61
N LYS A 113 8.79 8.14 1.74
CA LYS A 113 7.67 9.02 2.07
C LYS A 113 6.55 8.86 1.05
N LYS A 114 5.33 9.06 1.52
CA LYS A 114 4.17 9.18 0.63
C LYS A 114 4.46 10.26 -0.43
N GLY A 115 4.25 9.88 -1.69
CA GLY A 115 4.52 10.75 -2.82
C GLY A 115 5.84 10.49 -3.52
N ASN A 116 6.75 9.66 -2.98
CA ASN A 116 7.96 9.27 -3.70
C ASN A 116 7.60 8.61 -5.03
N LYS A 117 8.35 8.93 -6.07
CA LYS A 117 8.22 8.29 -7.38
C LYS A 117 8.83 6.88 -7.32
N ALA A 118 8.26 5.97 -8.09
CA ALA A 118 8.79 4.62 -8.22
C ALA A 118 8.87 4.20 -9.69
N ARG A 119 9.92 3.44 -10.02
CA ARG A 119 10.05 2.70 -11.27
C ARG A 119 9.74 1.24 -10.97
N ILE A 120 8.87 0.66 -11.77
CA ILE A 120 8.36 -0.68 -11.55
C ILE A 120 8.69 -1.52 -12.77
N LYS A 121 9.37 -2.63 -12.54
CA LYS A 121 9.68 -3.64 -13.56
C LYS A 121 8.83 -4.86 -13.24
N ILE A 122 8.02 -5.30 -14.18
CA ILE A 122 7.13 -6.45 -14.05
C ILE A 122 7.74 -7.59 -14.85
N ASP A 123 7.90 -8.74 -14.23
CA ASP A 123 8.60 -9.88 -14.83
C ASP A 123 7.93 -10.37 -16.11
N ALA A 124 6.60 -10.24 -16.18
CA ALA A 124 5.83 -10.59 -17.38
C ALA A 124 6.05 -9.65 -18.58
N TYR A 125 6.67 -8.48 -18.37
CA TYR A 125 6.92 -7.48 -19.42
C TYR A 125 8.39 -7.07 -19.45
N PRO A 126 9.29 -7.95 -19.91
CA PRO A 126 10.73 -7.66 -19.95
C PRO A 126 10.99 -6.47 -20.87
N GLY A 127 11.79 -5.52 -20.36
CA GLY A 127 12.15 -4.29 -21.07
C GLY A 127 11.17 -3.12 -20.95
N LYS A 128 9.97 -3.31 -20.38
CA LYS A 128 9.04 -2.22 -20.09
C LYS A 128 9.20 -1.77 -18.63
N VAL A 129 9.40 -0.47 -18.43
CA VAL A 129 9.44 0.16 -17.10
C VAL A 129 8.17 0.96 -16.90
N PHE A 130 7.41 0.58 -15.89
CA PHE A 130 6.24 1.31 -15.48
C PHE A 130 6.63 2.36 -14.45
N THR A 131 5.84 3.43 -14.35
CA THR A 131 6.04 4.46 -13.35
C THR A 131 4.91 4.41 -12.34
N GLY A 132 5.25 4.73 -11.09
CA GLY A 132 4.27 4.75 -10.02
C GLY A 132 4.61 5.77 -8.96
N LYS A 133 3.75 5.85 -7.96
CA LYS A 133 3.88 6.75 -6.82
C LYS A 133 3.52 6.04 -5.53
N VAL A 134 4.33 6.22 -4.50
CA VAL A 134 4.03 5.70 -3.16
C VAL A 134 2.79 6.40 -2.62
N ILE A 135 1.77 5.61 -2.27
CA ILE A 135 0.51 6.10 -1.71
C ILE A 135 0.41 5.85 -0.20
N SER A 136 1.03 4.77 0.26
CA SER A 136 1.01 4.38 1.67
C SER A 136 2.31 3.67 2.07
N VAL A 137 2.72 3.88 3.32
CA VAL A 137 3.80 3.12 3.97
C VAL A 137 3.18 2.50 5.21
N GLY A 138 3.16 1.17 5.28
CA GLY A 138 2.56 0.45 6.39
C GLY A 138 3.33 0.64 7.69
N GLY A 139 2.60 0.80 8.80
CA GLY A 139 3.18 0.94 10.13
C GLY A 139 3.38 -0.38 10.87
N ILE A 140 2.85 -1.49 10.34
CA ILE A 140 2.96 -2.82 10.95
C ILE A 140 3.91 -3.66 10.10
N PRO A 141 5.02 -4.13 10.69
CA PRO A 141 5.94 -4.99 9.96
C PRO A 141 5.34 -6.36 9.70
N GLN A 142 5.75 -6.96 8.60
CA GLN A 142 5.48 -8.36 8.30
C GLN A 142 6.77 -9.15 8.44
N GLN A 143 6.71 -10.28 9.13
CA GLN A 143 7.81 -11.23 9.15
C GLN A 143 7.82 -11.98 7.82
N SER A 144 8.94 -11.91 7.14
CA SER A 144 9.16 -12.72 5.95
C SER A 144 9.22 -14.20 6.36
N THR A 145 8.30 -15.00 5.89
CA THR A 145 8.27 -16.48 6.12
C THR A 145 9.23 -17.22 5.16
N GLY A 146 10.32 -16.61 4.73
CA GLY A 146 11.33 -17.17 3.84
C GLY A 146 12.71 -17.29 4.48
N GLN A 147 13.71 -17.73 3.72
CA GLN A 147 15.09 -17.98 4.16
C GLN A 147 15.86 -16.72 4.63
N GLU A 148 15.32 -15.53 4.46
CA GLU A 148 15.85 -14.29 5.04
C GLU A 148 14.99 -13.85 6.21
N TYR A 149 15.50 -14.04 7.42
CA TYR A 149 14.94 -13.50 8.65
C TYR A 149 15.13 -11.97 8.65
N GLY A 150 14.17 -11.25 8.08
CA GLY A 150 14.17 -9.80 8.04
C GLY A 150 12.80 -9.23 8.41
N ILE A 151 12.82 -8.08 9.08
CA ILE A 151 11.63 -7.27 9.31
C ILE A 151 11.41 -6.41 8.07
N SER A 152 10.28 -6.60 7.39
CA SER A 152 9.92 -5.82 6.23
C SER A 152 8.61 -5.05 6.44
N TYR A 153 8.53 -3.88 5.86
CA TYR A 153 7.36 -3.02 5.92
C TYR A 153 6.66 -2.99 4.55
N PRO A 154 5.34 -3.16 4.52
CA PRO A 154 4.59 -3.07 3.27
C PRO A 154 4.53 -1.60 2.80
N VAL A 155 4.84 -1.38 1.54
CA VAL A 155 4.75 -0.09 0.86
C VAL A 155 3.85 -0.25 -0.36
N GLU A 156 2.78 0.52 -0.40
CA GLU A 156 1.82 0.51 -1.51
C GLU A 156 2.20 1.56 -2.55
N ILE A 157 2.34 1.12 -3.78
CA ILE A 157 2.73 1.95 -4.92
C ILE A 157 1.62 1.89 -5.97
N LEU A 158 0.99 3.01 -6.25
CA LEU A 158 0.01 3.13 -7.33
C LEU A 158 0.73 3.20 -8.67
N ILE A 159 0.34 2.36 -9.61
CA ILE A 159 0.87 2.36 -10.99
C ILE A 159 0.10 3.39 -11.82
N ASN A 160 0.81 4.19 -12.60
CA ASN A 160 0.18 5.22 -13.43
C ASN A 160 -0.45 4.67 -14.71
N ASP A 161 0.15 3.62 -15.30
CA ASP A 161 -0.33 2.96 -16.51
C ASP A 161 -0.64 1.49 -16.19
N THR A 162 -1.91 1.15 -16.18
CA THR A 162 -2.40 -0.17 -15.77
C THR A 162 -2.83 -1.06 -16.94
N ALA A 163 -2.63 -0.60 -18.19
CA ALA A 163 -3.04 -1.36 -19.35
C ALA A 163 -2.39 -2.75 -19.39
N TYR A 164 -3.22 -3.78 -19.47
CA TYR A 164 -2.82 -5.20 -19.57
C TYR A 164 -2.13 -5.80 -18.34
N LEU A 165 -2.24 -5.17 -17.17
CA LEU A 165 -1.74 -5.75 -15.92
C LEU A 165 -2.79 -6.63 -15.26
N LEU A 166 -2.38 -7.79 -14.77
CA LEU A 166 -3.24 -8.70 -14.04
C LEU A 166 -2.81 -8.78 -12.57
N PRO A 167 -3.76 -8.92 -11.64
CA PRO A 167 -3.44 -9.18 -10.23
C PRO A 167 -2.62 -10.44 -10.06
N GLY A 168 -1.66 -10.44 -9.13
CA GLY A 168 -0.79 -11.60 -8.86
C GLY A 168 0.50 -11.63 -9.67
N MET A 169 0.76 -10.67 -10.56
CA MET A 169 2.04 -10.55 -11.25
C MET A 169 3.15 -10.12 -10.28
N SER A 170 4.35 -10.72 -10.43
CA SER A 170 5.53 -10.32 -9.69
C SER A 170 6.15 -9.06 -10.28
N ALA A 171 6.63 -8.17 -9.41
CA ALA A 171 7.22 -6.92 -9.79
C ALA A 171 8.40 -6.53 -8.88
N SER A 172 9.43 -5.93 -9.46
CA SER A 172 10.54 -5.30 -8.74
C SER A 172 10.37 -3.78 -8.78
N CYS A 173 10.48 -3.13 -7.62
CA CYS A 173 10.25 -1.70 -7.49
C CYS A 173 11.51 -0.96 -7.03
N GLU A 174 11.88 0.09 -7.76
CA GLU A 174 12.91 1.05 -7.40
C GLU A 174 12.25 2.35 -6.95
N ILE A 175 12.28 2.63 -5.64
CA ILE A 175 11.65 3.82 -5.05
C ILE A 175 12.69 4.94 -4.97
N ILE A 176 12.37 6.09 -5.55
CA ILE A 176 13.24 7.26 -5.56
C ILE A 176 12.98 8.06 -4.29
N THR A 177 13.91 7.97 -3.33
CA THR A 177 13.79 8.63 -2.02
C THR A 177 14.31 10.06 -2.01
N GLY A 178 15.10 10.44 -3.01
CA GLY A 178 15.63 11.80 -3.16
C GLY A 178 16.12 12.07 -4.57
N GLU A 179 15.97 13.31 -5.00
CA GLU A 179 16.52 13.81 -6.27
C GLU A 179 17.31 15.09 -5.97
N SER A 180 18.49 15.23 -6.53
CA SER A 180 19.26 16.47 -6.50
C SER A 180 19.58 16.91 -7.92
N ASN A 181 19.18 18.13 -8.26
CA ASN A 181 19.49 18.76 -9.53
C ASN A 181 20.83 19.51 -9.41
N ASN A 182 21.72 19.34 -10.37
CA ASN A 182 23.05 19.98 -10.39
C ASN A 182 23.99 19.55 -9.25
N ALA A 183 23.83 18.32 -8.72
CA ALA A 183 24.72 17.80 -7.70
C ALA A 183 26.14 17.57 -8.25
N LEU A 184 27.14 18.03 -7.49
CA LEU A 184 28.52 17.60 -7.70
C LEU A 184 28.63 16.15 -7.23
N ARG A 185 28.95 15.23 -8.15
CA ARG A 185 28.96 13.80 -7.89
C ARG A 185 30.36 13.28 -7.70
N VAL A 186 30.57 12.55 -6.61
CA VAL A 186 31.84 11.85 -6.35
C VAL A 186 31.56 10.35 -6.38
N PRO A 187 32.38 9.54 -7.08
CA PRO A 187 32.23 8.08 -7.02
C PRO A 187 32.35 7.59 -5.57
N ILE A 188 31.46 6.74 -5.12
CA ILE A 188 31.47 6.19 -3.74
C ILE A 188 32.80 5.52 -3.44
N VAL A 189 33.38 4.83 -4.43
CA VAL A 189 34.69 4.18 -4.32
C VAL A 189 35.85 5.15 -4.09
N ALA A 190 35.68 6.45 -4.30
CA ALA A 190 36.69 7.47 -4.01
C ALA A 190 36.67 7.95 -2.55
N LEU A 191 35.62 7.60 -1.80
CA LEU A 191 35.43 8.05 -0.43
C LEU A 191 36.01 7.04 0.56
N GLY A 192 36.67 7.56 1.57
CA GLY A 192 37.08 6.83 2.76
C GLY A 192 36.45 7.40 4.01
N LYS A 193 36.22 6.57 5.01
CA LYS A 193 35.75 7.02 6.34
C LYS A 193 36.95 7.14 7.30
N GLU A 194 37.04 8.24 8.00
CA GLU A 194 38.11 8.45 8.97
C GLU A 194 37.83 7.67 10.25
N LYS A 195 38.84 6.93 10.70
CA LYS A 195 38.73 6.15 11.94
C LYS A 195 38.52 7.08 13.14
N GLY A 196 37.39 6.88 13.84
CA GLY A 196 37.09 7.62 15.06
C GLY A 196 36.30 8.92 14.91
N SER A 197 36.15 9.49 13.72
CA SER A 197 35.40 10.75 13.51
C SER A 197 34.18 10.66 12.61
N ASN A 198 33.91 9.50 12.00
CA ASN A 198 32.84 9.26 11.04
C ASN A 198 32.73 10.30 9.91
N LYS A 199 33.82 11.02 9.62
CA LYS A 199 33.91 12.01 8.53
C LYS A 199 34.35 11.32 7.25
N ASP A 200 33.64 11.62 6.17
CA ASP A 200 34.01 11.15 4.85
C ASP A 200 35.14 12.02 4.28
N TYR A 201 36.10 11.39 3.62
CA TYR A 201 37.20 12.07 2.96
C TYR A 201 37.46 11.44 1.61
N CYS A 202 38.08 12.21 0.72
CA CYS A 202 38.67 11.72 -0.54
C CYS A 202 40.07 12.27 -0.73
N PHE A 203 40.83 11.66 -1.66
CA PHE A 203 42.09 12.20 -2.12
C PHE A 203 41.89 12.90 -3.44
N VAL A 204 42.19 14.20 -3.46
CA VAL A 204 42.19 15.04 -4.66
C VAL A 204 43.62 15.18 -5.16
N VAL A 205 43.85 14.98 -6.46
CA VAL A 205 45.16 15.15 -7.05
C VAL A 205 45.36 16.60 -7.48
N LYS A 206 46.39 17.27 -6.92
CA LYS A 206 46.87 18.58 -7.41
C LYS A 206 48.29 18.42 -7.92
N GLY A 207 48.47 18.54 -9.22
CA GLY A 207 49.73 18.23 -9.91
C GLY A 207 50.05 16.72 -9.83
N ARG A 208 51.05 16.33 -9.04
CA ARG A 208 51.43 14.93 -8.78
C ARG A 208 51.36 14.57 -7.30
N VAL A 209 50.55 15.31 -6.53
CA VAL A 209 50.44 15.14 -5.09
C VAL A 209 49.00 14.87 -4.72
N ALA A 210 48.78 13.84 -3.91
CA ALA A 210 47.47 13.54 -3.32
C ALA A 210 47.24 14.40 -2.10
N LYS A 211 46.11 15.13 -2.06
CA LYS A 211 45.68 15.91 -0.91
C LYS A 211 44.43 15.34 -0.34
N LYS A 212 44.45 15.01 0.96
CA LYS A 212 43.29 14.55 1.70
C LYS A 212 42.34 15.73 1.90
N ARG A 213 41.08 15.57 1.47
CA ARG A 213 40.02 16.55 1.68
C ARG A 213 38.80 15.89 2.33
N TYR A 214 38.27 16.51 3.37
CA TYR A 214 37.02 16.09 3.96
C TYR A 214 35.86 16.52 3.08
N VAL A 215 34.94 15.59 2.82
CA VAL A 215 33.78 15.80 1.97
C VAL A 215 32.54 15.76 2.83
N LYS A 216 31.69 16.77 2.65
CA LYS A 216 30.35 16.74 3.20
C LYS A 216 29.45 16.10 2.15
N THR A 217 28.94 14.91 2.46
CA THR A 217 28.12 14.11 1.58
C THR A 217 26.63 14.43 1.75
N GLY A 218 25.87 14.27 0.67
CA GLY A 218 24.42 14.44 0.61
C GLY A 218 23.73 13.15 0.18
N ILE A 219 22.92 13.22 -0.89
CA ILE A 219 22.17 12.07 -1.40
C ILE A 219 23.13 11.01 -1.93
N GLU A 220 22.95 9.79 -1.44
CA GLU A 220 23.70 8.62 -1.88
C GLU A 220 22.94 7.86 -2.96
N GLY A 221 23.55 7.61 -4.09
CA GLY A 221 23.04 6.76 -5.15
C GLY A 221 23.83 5.44 -5.21
N GLU A 222 23.60 4.65 -6.24
CA GLU A 222 24.23 3.32 -6.40
C GLU A 222 25.75 3.40 -6.67
N VAL A 223 26.19 4.37 -7.45
CA VAL A 223 27.59 4.51 -7.89
C VAL A 223 28.23 5.81 -7.43
N TYR A 224 27.43 6.83 -7.27
CA TYR A 224 27.85 8.18 -6.91
C TYR A 224 27.15 8.69 -5.68
N ILE A 225 27.83 9.52 -4.90
CA ILE A 225 27.27 10.29 -3.81
C ILE A 225 27.38 11.79 -4.12
N GLU A 226 26.40 12.54 -3.70
CA GLU A 226 26.41 14.00 -3.78
C GLU A 226 27.46 14.57 -2.84
N ALA A 227 28.31 15.44 -3.35
CA ALA A 227 29.22 16.24 -2.54
C ALA A 227 28.64 17.63 -2.37
N ILE A 228 28.21 17.95 -1.14
CA ILE A 228 27.70 19.27 -0.76
C ILE A 228 28.85 20.26 -0.54
N GLY A 229 30.03 19.75 -0.22
CA GLY A 229 31.25 20.55 -0.01
C GLY A 229 32.50 19.72 0.18
N GLY A 230 33.66 20.36 0.07
CA GLY A 230 34.98 19.73 0.25
C GLY A 230 35.69 19.39 -1.08
N VAL A 231 34.95 19.29 -2.17
CA VAL A 231 35.49 19.13 -3.55
C VAL A 231 34.85 20.15 -4.47
N GLU A 232 35.51 20.46 -5.55
CA GLU A 232 35.08 21.44 -6.57
C GLU A 232 34.92 20.76 -7.92
N GLU A 233 34.14 21.38 -8.81
CA GLU A 233 34.01 20.88 -10.18
C GLU A 233 35.36 20.93 -10.90
N GLY A 234 35.76 19.81 -11.53
CA GLY A 234 37.06 19.66 -12.19
C GLY A 234 38.14 19.06 -11.32
N ASP A 235 37.92 18.86 -10.01
CA ASP A 235 38.83 18.15 -9.16
C ASP A 235 39.00 16.69 -9.63
N THR A 236 40.24 16.20 -9.64
CA THR A 236 40.57 14.80 -9.96
C THR A 236 40.63 14.01 -8.67
N VAL A 237 39.65 13.09 -8.45
CA VAL A 237 39.60 12.24 -7.28
C VAL A 237 40.15 10.84 -7.55
N ILE A 238 40.84 10.27 -6.56
CA ILE A 238 41.45 8.93 -6.67
C ILE A 238 40.37 7.87 -6.39
N THR A 239 40.10 7.01 -7.38
CA THR A 239 39.08 5.95 -7.29
C THR A 239 39.64 4.55 -7.05
N GLY A 240 40.98 4.40 -6.96
CA GLY A 240 41.59 3.10 -6.71
C GLY A 240 43.02 2.99 -7.25
N PRO A 241 43.64 1.83 -7.11
CA PRO A 241 43.20 0.60 -6.40
C PRO A 241 42.98 0.78 -4.91
N PHE A 242 41.96 0.05 -4.36
CA PHE A 242 41.56 0.19 -2.96
C PHE A 242 42.68 0.00 -1.93
N GLU A 243 43.60 -0.95 -2.20
CA GLU A 243 44.76 -1.18 -1.33
C GLU A 243 45.70 0.03 -1.26
N ILE A 244 45.84 0.77 -2.36
CA ILE A 244 46.68 1.98 -2.42
C ILE A 244 45.97 3.11 -1.65
N GLN A 245 44.68 3.32 -1.89
CA GLN A 245 43.91 4.34 -1.18
C GLN A 245 44.02 4.21 0.36
N ARG A 246 43.98 2.99 0.92
CA ARG A 246 44.11 2.74 2.35
C ARG A 246 45.45 3.09 2.95
N LYS A 247 46.52 3.06 2.13
CA LYS A 247 47.90 3.38 2.52
C LYS A 247 48.27 4.82 2.27
N LEU A 248 47.53 5.52 1.38
CA LEU A 248 47.81 6.87 0.95
C LEU A 248 47.69 7.87 2.11
N LYS A 249 48.68 8.74 2.21
CA LYS A 249 48.74 9.84 3.16
C LYS A 249 48.63 11.18 2.49
N ASP A 250 48.25 12.20 3.23
CA ASP A 250 48.23 13.56 2.73
C ASP A 250 49.64 14.00 2.33
N GLY A 251 49.77 14.50 1.11
CA GLY A 251 51.04 14.93 0.54
C GLY A 251 51.84 13.88 -0.25
N ASP A 252 51.38 12.65 -0.32
CA ASP A 252 52.06 11.59 -1.10
C ASP A 252 52.11 11.91 -2.60
N ARG A 253 53.25 11.61 -3.22
CA ARG A 253 53.39 11.70 -4.68
C ARG A 253 52.69 10.52 -5.34
N VAL A 254 51.87 10.83 -6.33
CA VAL A 254 51.10 9.83 -7.07
C VAL A 254 51.31 9.95 -8.59
N SER A 255 51.33 8.79 -9.24
CA SER A 255 51.19 8.71 -10.68
C SER A 255 49.79 8.27 -10.99
N VAL A 256 49.00 9.07 -11.71
CA VAL A 256 47.60 8.81 -11.99
C VAL A 256 47.39 8.48 -13.46
N THR A 257 46.53 7.48 -13.68
CA THR A 257 45.95 7.19 -14.99
C THR A 257 44.52 7.66 -14.96
N LEU A 258 44.17 8.59 -15.84
CA LEU A 258 42.79 9.07 -15.94
C LEU A 258 41.93 7.97 -16.55
N LYS A 259 40.88 7.55 -15.85
CA LYS A 259 39.78 6.79 -16.46
C LYS A 259 38.88 7.79 -17.17
N GLU A 260 38.76 7.69 -18.48
CA GLU A 260 37.79 8.49 -19.24
C GLU A 260 36.38 8.30 -18.70
N LYS A 261 35.66 9.42 -18.61
CA LYS A 261 34.23 9.44 -18.29
C LYS A 261 33.49 8.58 -19.32
N LYS A 262 33.06 7.37 -18.99
CA LYS A 262 31.95 6.76 -19.72
C LYS A 262 30.73 7.65 -19.46
N GLN A 263 30.33 8.41 -20.47
CA GLN A 263 29.02 9.09 -20.42
C GLN A 263 27.97 8.01 -20.21
N PRO A 264 27.05 8.16 -19.23
CA PRO A 264 25.88 7.29 -19.14
C PRO A 264 25.13 7.44 -20.46
N GLY A 265 24.95 6.33 -21.16
CA GLY A 265 24.22 6.30 -22.43
C GLY A 265 22.84 6.94 -22.22
N LYS A 266 22.50 7.86 -23.12
CA LYS A 266 21.13 8.22 -23.39
C LYS A 266 20.46 6.97 -23.94
N ASN A 267 19.62 6.36 -23.15
CA ASN A 267 18.52 5.49 -23.61
C ASN A 267 17.26 5.86 -22.86
#